data_b7ad177abce626e48190064fe2a26382
#
_entry.id   b7ad177abce626e48190064fe2a26382
#
_cell.length_a   1.000
_cell.length_b   1.000
_cell.length_c   1.000
_cell.angle_alpha   90.00
_cell.angle_beta   90.00
_cell.angle_gamma   90.00
#
_symmetry.space_group_name_H-M   'P 1'
#
loop_
_entity.id
_entity.type
_entity.pdbx_description
1 polymer ?
#
loop_
_entity_poly.entity_id
_entity_poly.type
_entity_poly.pdbx_seq_one_letter_code
_entity_poly.pdbx_strand_id
1 'polypeptide(L)'
;LHKSHYDNITDELKLLTKDWIDISSLSDFEAINLVRSFELDILIDLCGFFRGNRFQVISNRAAKIQVCWLGYNNTTGIKNMDYLIADHNLIKKEEEKLYSEEVLFLPKIWNAMTLPDSLPEIQKNNLIFTYASFNNFHKISDDTIDVWSKILNNSNSQIILKNPMPSSIVGEELK
;
A
#
# COMPACT_ATOMS: atom_id res chain seq x y z
N LEU A 1 -12.34 6.14 -5.00
CA LEU A 1 -11.08 6.47 -5.67
C LEU A 1 -10.88 7.96 -5.72
N HIS A 2 -9.70 8.43 -5.35
CA HIS A 2 -9.35 9.84 -5.45
C HIS A 2 -9.16 10.18 -6.94
N LYS A 3 -9.90 11.13 -7.48
CA LYS A 3 -9.91 11.58 -8.88
C LYS A 3 -8.57 12.11 -9.43
N SER A 4 -7.45 11.99 -8.72
CA SER A 4 -6.28 12.79 -9.03
C SER A 4 -5.41 12.29 -10.20
N HIS A 5 -5.47 11.05 -10.59
CA HIS A 5 -4.67 10.55 -11.71
C HIS A 5 -5.34 9.37 -12.39
N TYR A 6 -5.88 9.61 -13.57
CA TYR A 6 -6.16 8.57 -14.55
C TYR A 6 -4.91 8.42 -15.42
N ASP A 7 -4.39 7.21 -15.50
CA ASP A 7 -3.25 6.84 -16.33
C ASP A 7 -3.62 5.69 -17.27
N ASN A 8 -2.69 5.30 -18.12
CA ASN A 8 -2.88 4.17 -19.05
C ASN A 8 -3.20 2.87 -18.33
N ILE A 9 -2.65 2.63 -17.13
CA ILE A 9 -2.96 1.43 -16.33
C ILE A 9 -4.43 1.44 -15.89
N THR A 10 -4.95 2.60 -15.52
CA THR A 10 -6.38 2.75 -15.21
C THR A 10 -7.26 2.38 -16.41
N ASP A 11 -6.87 2.79 -17.61
CA ASP A 11 -7.62 2.47 -18.83
C ASP A 11 -7.54 0.97 -19.17
N GLU A 12 -6.39 0.35 -19.00
CA GLU A 12 -6.21 -1.11 -19.13
C GLU A 12 -7.11 -1.86 -18.12
N LEU A 13 -7.14 -1.44 -16.86
CA LEU A 13 -7.99 -2.06 -15.84
C LEU A 13 -9.48 -1.95 -16.17
N LYS A 14 -9.92 -0.81 -16.72
CA LYS A 14 -11.31 -0.65 -17.17
C LYS A 14 -11.68 -1.64 -18.26
N LEU A 15 -10.77 -1.96 -19.17
CA LEU A 15 -10.99 -2.94 -20.23
C LEU A 15 -11.11 -4.38 -19.70
N LEU A 16 -10.51 -4.67 -18.56
CA LEU A 16 -10.53 -5.98 -17.92
C LEU A 16 -11.76 -6.20 -17.02
N THR A 17 -12.50 -5.14 -16.71
CA THR A 17 -13.67 -5.19 -15.84
C THR A 17 -14.96 -5.11 -16.64
N LYS A 18 -15.99 -5.82 -16.19
CA LYS A 18 -17.33 -5.72 -16.79
C LYS A 18 -17.93 -4.34 -16.55
N ASP A 19 -17.80 -3.85 -15.32
CA ASP A 19 -18.36 -2.57 -14.89
C ASP A 19 -17.29 -1.76 -14.16
N TRP A 20 -17.25 -0.46 -14.43
CA TRP A 20 -16.40 0.51 -13.76
C TRP A 20 -17.22 1.67 -13.25
N ILE A 21 -17.28 1.83 -11.94
CA ILE A 21 -18.12 2.83 -11.29
C ILE A 21 -17.27 3.76 -10.44
N ASP A 22 -17.29 5.04 -10.77
CA ASP A 22 -16.63 6.07 -9.95
C ASP A 22 -17.60 6.56 -8.86
N ILE A 23 -17.26 6.25 -7.62
CA ILE A 23 -18.02 6.66 -6.43
C ILE A 23 -17.41 7.88 -5.74
N SER A 24 -16.42 8.53 -6.32
CA SER A 24 -15.64 9.61 -5.68
C SER A 24 -16.48 10.84 -5.35
N SER A 25 -17.51 11.12 -6.13
CA SER A 25 -18.43 12.24 -5.93
C SER A 25 -19.62 11.94 -5.02
N LEU A 26 -19.84 10.66 -4.68
CA LEU A 26 -20.95 10.24 -3.85
C LEU A 26 -20.64 10.48 -2.36
N SER A 27 -21.65 10.85 -1.59
CA SER A 27 -21.61 10.75 -0.13
C SER A 27 -21.43 9.31 0.30
N ASP A 28 -21.02 9.09 1.54
CA ASP A 28 -20.86 7.72 2.06
C ASP A 28 -22.18 6.95 2.04
N PHE A 29 -23.29 7.62 2.36
CA PHE A 29 -24.61 7.01 2.33
C PHE A 29 -25.01 6.56 0.91
N GLU A 30 -24.81 7.41 -0.09
CA GLU A 30 -25.09 7.08 -1.49
C GLU A 30 -24.20 5.93 -1.97
N ALA A 31 -22.91 5.97 -1.63
CA ALA A 31 -21.96 4.91 -1.98
C ALA A 31 -22.34 3.57 -1.35
N ILE A 32 -22.73 3.55 -0.06
CA ILE A 32 -23.20 2.34 0.61
C ILE A 32 -24.42 1.76 -0.13
N ASN A 33 -25.42 2.58 -0.41
CA ASN A 33 -26.65 2.13 -1.06
C ASN A 33 -26.37 1.62 -2.49
N LEU A 34 -25.51 2.32 -3.22
CA LEU A 34 -25.13 1.90 -4.56
C LEU A 34 -24.39 0.56 -4.54
N VAL A 35 -23.40 0.40 -3.67
CA VAL A 35 -22.66 -0.89 -3.59
C VAL A 35 -23.58 -2.03 -3.17
N ARG A 36 -24.47 -1.80 -2.22
CA ARG A 36 -25.47 -2.79 -1.80
C ARG A 36 -26.43 -3.20 -2.91
N SER A 37 -26.81 -2.26 -3.79
CA SER A 37 -27.73 -2.54 -4.90
C SER A 37 -27.16 -3.54 -5.93
N PHE A 38 -25.86 -3.77 -5.94
CA PHE A 38 -25.21 -4.79 -6.77
C PHE A 38 -25.28 -6.19 -6.16
N GLU A 39 -25.71 -6.33 -4.91
CA GLU A 39 -25.80 -7.63 -4.20
C GLU A 39 -24.52 -8.46 -4.30
N LEU A 40 -23.38 -7.81 -4.14
CA LEU A 40 -22.07 -8.44 -4.29
C LEU A 40 -21.88 -9.61 -3.32
N ASP A 41 -21.36 -10.71 -3.81
CA ASP A 41 -20.94 -11.82 -2.97
C ASP A 41 -19.66 -11.45 -2.20
N ILE A 42 -18.69 -10.85 -2.88
CA ILE A 42 -17.40 -10.47 -2.29
C ILE A 42 -17.07 -9.02 -2.66
N LEU A 43 -16.71 -8.23 -1.65
CA LEU A 43 -16.13 -6.89 -1.80
C LEU A 43 -14.69 -6.91 -1.31
N ILE A 44 -13.75 -6.52 -2.18
CA ILE A 44 -12.33 -6.43 -1.83
C ILE A 44 -11.96 -4.97 -1.67
N ASP A 45 -11.50 -4.59 -0.46
CA ASP A 45 -10.91 -3.28 -0.21
C ASP A 45 -9.42 -3.32 -0.52
N LEU A 46 -8.98 -2.51 -1.48
CA LEU A 46 -7.58 -2.35 -1.86
C LEU A 46 -6.93 -1.11 -1.26
N CYS A 47 -7.65 -0.37 -0.43
CA CYS A 47 -7.20 0.93 0.08
C CYS A 47 -6.78 0.87 1.55
N GLY A 48 -7.54 0.19 2.39
CA GLY A 48 -7.32 0.19 3.83
C GLY A 48 -7.33 1.60 4.42
N PHE A 49 -6.37 1.93 5.29
CA PHE A 49 -6.26 3.23 5.96
C PHE A 49 -5.60 4.34 5.12
N PHE A 50 -5.34 4.13 3.84
CA PHE A 50 -4.79 5.18 3.01
C PHE A 50 -5.76 6.33 2.75
N ARG A 51 -5.20 7.49 2.41
CA ARG A 51 -5.98 8.67 2.07
C ARG A 51 -6.93 8.36 0.89
N GLY A 52 -8.19 8.75 1.03
CA GLY A 52 -9.22 8.48 0.03
C GLY A 52 -9.91 7.13 0.20
N ASN A 53 -9.67 6.43 1.31
CA ASN A 53 -10.43 5.24 1.66
C ASN A 53 -11.94 5.54 1.81
N ARG A 54 -12.73 4.49 1.79
CA ARG A 54 -14.19 4.55 1.96
C ARG A 54 -14.62 3.65 3.13
N PHE A 55 -14.01 3.87 4.29
CA PHE A 55 -14.27 3.07 5.50
C PHE A 55 -15.74 2.94 5.84
N GLN A 56 -16.54 3.99 5.63
CA GLN A 56 -17.96 3.95 5.93
C GLN A 56 -18.69 2.91 5.06
N VAL A 57 -18.28 2.71 3.82
CA VAL A 57 -18.87 1.69 2.94
C VAL A 57 -18.64 0.30 3.56
N ILE A 58 -17.40 0.00 3.91
CA ILE A 58 -16.99 -1.31 4.44
C ILE A 58 -17.55 -1.53 5.85
N SER A 59 -17.47 -0.52 6.72
CA SER A 59 -17.98 -0.59 8.09
C SER A 59 -19.49 -0.86 8.16
N ASN A 60 -20.22 -0.50 7.12
CA ASN A 60 -21.67 -0.70 7.05
C ASN A 60 -22.10 -2.02 6.36
N ARG A 61 -21.20 -2.96 6.15
CA ARG A 61 -21.48 -4.24 5.49
C ARG A 61 -22.14 -4.03 4.11
N ALA A 62 -21.33 -3.75 3.11
CA ALA A 62 -21.81 -3.49 1.75
C ALA A 62 -21.88 -4.74 0.87
N ALA A 63 -21.28 -5.87 1.30
CA ALA A 63 -21.33 -7.15 0.62
C ALA A 63 -21.45 -8.32 1.62
N LYS A 64 -21.77 -9.53 1.13
CA LYS A 64 -21.85 -10.73 1.96
C LYS A 64 -20.53 -11.05 2.64
N ILE A 65 -19.44 -11.00 1.90
CA ILE A 65 -18.05 -11.19 2.36
C ILE A 65 -17.25 -9.93 2.03
N GLN A 66 -16.49 -9.45 2.99
CA GLN A 66 -15.62 -8.29 2.84
C GLN A 66 -14.17 -8.65 3.16
N VAL A 67 -13.25 -8.31 2.25
CA VAL A 67 -11.86 -8.73 2.29
C VAL A 67 -10.96 -7.50 2.18
N CYS A 68 -9.99 -7.38 3.08
CA CYS A 68 -8.90 -6.41 2.94
C CYS A 68 -7.72 -7.04 2.22
N TRP A 69 -7.21 -6.38 1.19
CA TRP A 69 -6.05 -6.86 0.44
C TRP A 69 -5.24 -5.71 -0.16
N LEU A 70 -3.95 -5.93 -0.25
CA LEU A 70 -2.95 -5.19 -1.00
C LEU A 70 -2.59 -3.78 -0.47
N GLY A 71 -3.55 -2.90 -0.21
CA GLY A 71 -3.25 -1.51 0.16
C GLY A 71 -2.84 -1.31 1.62
N TYR A 72 -3.30 -2.18 2.51
CA TYR A 72 -3.02 -2.09 3.94
C TYR A 72 -2.82 -3.48 4.54
N ASN A 73 -1.64 -3.71 5.06
CA ASN A 73 -1.16 -5.04 5.49
C ASN A 73 -1.13 -5.21 7.01
N ASN A 74 -2.06 -4.58 7.71
CA ASN A 74 -2.30 -4.79 9.13
C ASN A 74 -3.80 -4.91 9.38
N THR A 75 -4.20 -5.32 10.59
CA THR A 75 -5.61 -5.41 10.95
C THR A 75 -6.32 -4.07 10.73
N THR A 76 -7.51 -4.12 10.16
CA THR A 76 -8.34 -2.92 10.00
C THR A 76 -9.10 -2.57 11.26
N GLY A 77 -9.31 -3.54 12.17
CA GLY A 77 -10.16 -3.36 13.35
C GLY A 77 -11.64 -3.16 13.02
N ILE A 78 -12.04 -3.35 11.77
CA ILE A 78 -13.42 -3.15 11.32
C ILE A 78 -14.21 -4.44 11.55
N LYS A 79 -15.23 -4.39 12.42
CA LYS A 79 -16.07 -5.56 12.75
C LYS A 79 -16.68 -6.26 11.53
N ASN A 80 -16.93 -5.52 10.46
CA ASN A 80 -17.55 -6.03 9.23
C ASN A 80 -16.53 -6.39 8.14
N MET A 81 -15.23 -6.38 8.45
CA MET A 81 -14.19 -6.96 7.59
C MET A 81 -14.00 -8.42 8.00
N ASP A 82 -14.25 -9.35 7.08
CA ASP A 82 -14.22 -10.78 7.40
C ASP A 82 -12.82 -11.36 7.26
N TYR A 83 -12.12 -10.99 6.18
CA TYR A 83 -10.83 -11.57 5.84
C TYR A 83 -9.78 -10.52 5.52
N LEU A 84 -8.52 -10.89 5.79
CA LEU A 84 -7.33 -10.18 5.32
C LEU A 84 -6.45 -11.16 4.55
N ILE A 85 -6.09 -10.82 3.31
CA ILE A 85 -5.19 -11.64 2.49
C ILE A 85 -3.74 -11.28 2.81
N ALA A 86 -2.96 -12.29 3.16
CA ALA A 86 -1.56 -12.17 3.54
C ALA A 86 -0.72 -13.35 3.01
N ASP A 87 0.54 -13.40 3.41
CA ASP A 87 1.41 -14.56 3.32
C ASP A 87 2.22 -14.74 4.62
N HIS A 88 2.91 -15.86 4.74
CA HIS A 88 3.69 -16.18 5.94
C HIS A 88 4.97 -15.34 6.13
N ASN A 89 5.37 -14.53 5.13
CA ASN A 89 6.45 -13.56 5.29
C ASN A 89 5.94 -12.27 5.93
N LEU A 90 4.69 -11.91 5.62
CA LEU A 90 4.04 -10.71 6.14
C LEU A 90 3.50 -10.91 7.55
N ILE A 91 2.78 -12.01 7.79
CA ILE A 91 2.15 -12.32 9.08
C ILE A 91 2.60 -13.71 9.53
N LYS A 92 3.21 -13.79 10.71
CA LYS A 92 3.56 -15.07 11.32
C LYS A 92 2.30 -15.71 11.91
N LYS A 93 2.27 -17.03 11.94
CA LYS A 93 1.10 -17.77 12.43
C LYS A 93 0.72 -17.41 13.87
N GLU A 94 1.69 -17.18 14.73
CA GLU A 94 1.49 -16.74 16.11
C GLU A 94 0.94 -15.31 16.24
N GLU A 95 1.02 -14.52 15.19
CA GLU A 95 0.53 -13.13 15.12
C GLU A 95 -0.92 -13.03 14.64
N GLU A 96 -1.49 -14.09 14.05
CA GLU A 96 -2.89 -14.10 13.58
C GLU A 96 -3.89 -13.63 14.65
N LYS A 97 -3.64 -13.97 15.91
CA LYS A 97 -4.46 -13.56 17.05
C LYS A 97 -4.52 -12.04 17.30
N LEU A 98 -3.64 -11.27 16.67
CA LEU A 98 -3.61 -9.80 16.76
C LEU A 98 -4.53 -9.14 15.73
N TYR A 99 -5.09 -9.92 14.81
CA TYR A 99 -5.96 -9.46 13.75
C TYR A 99 -7.42 -9.68 14.12
N SER A 100 -8.27 -8.72 13.78
CA SER A 100 -9.72 -8.87 13.93
C SER A 100 -10.36 -9.67 12.80
N GLU A 101 -9.70 -9.71 11.68
CA GLU A 101 -10.07 -10.48 10.49
C GLU A 101 -9.50 -11.90 10.55
N GLU A 102 -10.15 -12.84 9.87
CA GLU A 102 -9.53 -14.12 9.57
C GLU A 102 -8.45 -13.94 8.50
N VAL A 103 -7.22 -14.41 8.76
CA VAL A 103 -6.10 -14.24 7.82
C VAL A 103 -6.10 -15.37 6.80
N LEU A 104 -6.26 -15.02 5.52
CA LEU A 104 -6.16 -15.95 4.39
C LEU A 104 -4.74 -15.91 3.82
N PHE A 105 -4.00 -16.99 4.01
CA PHE A 105 -2.62 -17.08 3.54
C PHE A 105 -2.53 -17.52 2.09
N LEU A 106 -1.90 -16.69 1.26
CA LEU A 106 -1.48 -17.09 -0.08
C LEU A 106 -0.23 -17.98 0.00
N PRO A 107 -0.07 -18.94 -0.92
CA PRO A 107 0.98 -19.97 -0.81
C PRO A 107 2.40 -19.46 -1.03
N LYS A 108 2.59 -18.29 -1.64
CA LYS A 108 3.92 -17.74 -1.93
C LYS A 108 4.05 -16.30 -1.45
N ILE A 109 3.42 -15.36 -2.13
CA ILE A 109 3.51 -13.94 -1.85
C ILE A 109 2.12 -13.31 -1.93
N TRP A 110 1.81 -12.42 -0.99
CA TRP A 110 0.50 -11.78 -0.87
C TRP A 110 0.26 -10.67 -1.91
N ASN A 111 1.32 -10.13 -2.49
CA ASN A 111 1.25 -9.12 -3.54
C ASN A 111 2.02 -9.55 -4.79
N ALA A 112 1.71 -8.90 -5.91
CA ALA A 112 2.43 -9.07 -7.17
C ALA A 112 2.86 -7.70 -7.69
N MET A 113 4.00 -7.66 -8.38
CA MET A 113 4.50 -6.48 -9.06
C MET A 113 4.90 -6.86 -10.48
N THR A 114 4.42 -6.11 -11.44
CA THR A 114 4.88 -6.22 -12.83
C THR A 114 6.17 -5.42 -12.98
N LEU A 115 7.21 -6.08 -13.50
CA LEU A 115 8.45 -5.39 -13.81
C LEU A 115 8.28 -4.56 -15.09
N PRO A 116 8.97 -3.41 -15.19
CA PRO A 116 9.05 -2.67 -16.45
C PRO A 116 9.64 -3.55 -17.58
N ASP A 117 9.21 -3.30 -18.81
CA ASP A 117 9.69 -4.03 -20.00
C ASP A 117 11.20 -3.90 -20.19
N SER A 118 11.79 -2.79 -19.75
CA SER A 118 13.23 -2.56 -19.75
C SER A 118 13.70 -2.14 -18.36
N LEU A 119 14.71 -2.83 -17.85
CA LEU A 119 15.42 -2.44 -16.63
C LEU A 119 16.77 -1.87 -17.02
N PRO A 120 17.26 -0.83 -16.31
CA PRO A 120 18.63 -0.35 -16.52
C PRO A 120 19.64 -1.45 -16.18
N GLU A 121 20.74 -1.49 -16.92
CA GLU A 121 21.82 -2.41 -16.60
C GLU A 121 22.42 -2.13 -15.21
N ILE A 122 22.75 -3.21 -14.50
CA ILE A 122 23.38 -3.11 -13.20
C ILE A 122 24.83 -2.64 -13.40
N GLN A 123 25.12 -1.41 -12.98
CA GLN A 123 26.47 -0.88 -12.97
C GLN A 123 27.23 -1.39 -11.74
N LYS A 124 28.27 -2.19 -11.97
CA LYS A 124 29.07 -2.82 -10.92
C LYS A 124 30.30 -2.00 -10.46
N ASN A 125 30.50 -0.81 -11.01
CA ASN A 125 31.75 -0.05 -10.88
C ASN A 125 31.68 1.11 -9.86
N ASN A 126 30.95 0.96 -8.78
CA ASN A 126 31.04 1.95 -7.71
C ASN A 126 32.35 1.74 -6.92
N LEU A 127 33.20 2.76 -6.93
CA LEU A 127 34.46 2.78 -6.13
C LEU A 127 34.16 2.82 -4.62
N ILE A 128 32.99 3.33 -4.24
CA ILE A 128 32.54 3.45 -2.85
C ILE A 128 31.26 2.64 -2.70
N PHE A 129 31.19 1.80 -1.68
CA PHE A 129 29.98 1.07 -1.35
C PHE A 129 28.85 2.05 -1.01
N THR A 130 27.73 1.94 -1.71
CA THR A 130 26.63 2.90 -1.63
C THR A 130 25.36 2.23 -1.15
N TYR A 131 24.87 2.65 0.02
CA TYR A 131 23.53 2.33 0.48
C TYR A 131 22.51 3.22 -0.24
N ALA A 132 21.25 2.78 -0.31
CA ALA A 132 20.16 3.60 -0.85
C ALA A 132 18.88 3.43 -0.04
N SER A 133 18.16 4.52 0.17
CA SER A 133 16.81 4.51 0.71
C SER A 133 15.91 5.41 -0.13
N PHE A 134 14.85 4.82 -0.68
CA PHE A 134 13.83 5.52 -1.47
C PHE A 134 12.51 5.66 -0.71
N ASN A 135 12.57 5.52 0.61
CA ASN A 135 11.42 5.71 1.47
C ASN A 135 11.03 7.19 1.58
N ASN A 136 9.74 7.42 1.88
CA ASN A 136 9.27 8.73 2.27
C ASN A 136 10.04 9.21 3.51
N PHE A 137 10.53 10.45 3.50
CA PHE A 137 11.33 11.02 4.59
C PHE A 137 10.58 11.08 5.92
N HIS A 138 9.25 11.18 5.91
CA HIS A 138 8.44 11.07 7.13
C HIS A 138 8.56 9.72 7.87
N LYS A 139 9.13 8.69 7.21
CA LYS A 139 9.42 7.39 7.83
C LYS A 139 10.84 7.29 8.43
N ILE A 140 11.67 8.30 8.22
CA ILE A 140 13.05 8.34 8.71
C ILE A 140 13.04 9.12 10.02
N SER A 141 13.18 8.40 11.13
CA SER A 141 13.28 8.98 12.47
C SER A 141 14.73 9.38 12.79
N ASP A 142 14.91 10.20 13.82
CA ASP A 142 16.23 10.56 14.33
C ASP A 142 17.04 9.31 14.72
N ASP A 143 16.40 8.32 15.37
CA ASP A 143 17.03 7.05 15.69
C ASP A 143 17.55 6.31 14.44
N THR A 144 16.81 6.38 13.33
CA THR A 144 17.24 5.81 12.05
C THR A 144 18.47 6.52 11.52
N ILE A 145 18.50 7.85 11.60
CA ILE A 145 19.64 8.69 11.18
C ILE A 145 20.86 8.37 12.03
N ASP A 146 20.69 8.23 13.34
CA ASP A 146 21.77 7.88 14.27
C ASP A 146 22.38 6.51 13.93
N VAL A 147 21.54 5.50 13.65
CA VAL A 147 22.02 4.18 13.25
C VAL A 147 22.76 4.24 11.92
N TRP A 148 22.21 4.91 10.93
CA TRP A 148 22.86 5.08 9.62
C TRP A 148 24.18 5.82 9.72
N SER A 149 24.26 6.88 10.53
CA SER A 149 25.50 7.64 10.80
C SER A 149 26.58 6.73 11.39
N LYS A 150 26.23 5.87 12.34
CA LYS A 150 27.18 4.88 12.91
C LYS A 150 27.68 3.88 11.87
N ILE A 151 26.81 3.42 10.97
CA ILE A 151 27.18 2.52 9.88
C ILE A 151 28.15 3.22 8.92
N LEU A 152 27.85 4.45 8.49
CA LEU A 152 28.68 5.19 7.57
C LEU A 152 30.04 5.58 8.16
N ASN A 153 30.08 5.96 9.44
CA ASN A 153 31.33 6.30 10.14
C ASN A 153 32.27 5.09 10.34
N ASN A 154 31.72 3.88 10.40
CA ASN A 154 32.48 2.64 10.56
C ASN A 154 32.83 1.96 9.23
N SER A 155 32.47 2.52 8.11
CA SER A 155 32.71 1.95 6.78
C SER A 155 33.07 3.05 5.77
N ASN A 156 33.90 2.71 4.79
CA ASN A 156 34.13 3.60 3.64
C ASN A 156 32.93 3.50 2.67
N SER A 157 31.82 4.14 3.04
CA SER A 157 30.54 4.03 2.33
C SER A 157 29.81 5.36 2.30
N GLN A 158 28.78 5.44 1.46
CA GLN A 158 27.87 6.58 1.37
C GLN A 158 26.43 6.10 1.32
N ILE A 159 25.48 7.01 1.54
CA ILE A 159 24.05 6.71 1.39
C ILE A 159 23.40 7.69 0.41
N ILE A 160 22.57 7.18 -0.48
CA ILE A 160 21.71 7.96 -1.36
C ILE A 160 20.28 7.93 -0.79
N LEU A 161 19.73 9.10 -0.51
CA LEU A 161 18.35 9.26 -0.06
C LEU A 161 17.56 9.90 -1.20
N LYS A 162 16.43 9.28 -1.58
CA LYS A 162 15.50 9.83 -2.57
C LYS A 162 14.12 9.91 -1.96
N ASN A 163 13.60 11.13 -1.83
CA ASN A 163 12.21 11.34 -1.45
C ASN A 163 11.31 11.17 -2.69
N PRO A 164 10.33 10.26 -2.66
CA PRO A 164 9.36 10.12 -3.74
C PRO A 164 8.38 11.30 -3.85
N MET A 165 8.29 12.16 -2.82
CA MET A 165 7.42 13.34 -2.86
C MET A 165 8.13 14.57 -3.44
N PRO A 166 7.41 15.44 -4.19
CA PRO A 166 8.00 16.70 -4.70
C PRO A 166 8.48 17.58 -3.56
N SER A 167 9.62 18.20 -3.78
CA SER A 167 10.52 18.85 -2.82
C SER A 167 10.05 20.19 -2.25
N SER A 168 8.77 20.51 -2.16
CA SER A 168 8.37 21.85 -1.70
C SER A 168 8.41 22.08 -0.18
N ILE A 169 8.65 21.04 0.63
CA ILE A 169 8.61 21.18 2.10
C ILE A 169 9.84 20.60 2.82
N VAL A 170 10.58 19.66 2.24
CA VAL A 170 11.62 18.91 2.97
C VAL A 170 13.06 19.25 2.54
N GLY A 171 13.22 20.00 1.47
CA GLY A 171 14.56 20.30 0.93
C GLY A 171 15.38 21.32 1.71
N GLU A 172 14.81 22.03 2.68
CA GLU A 172 15.49 23.08 3.46
C GLU A 172 16.00 22.59 4.82
N GLU A 173 15.46 21.50 5.36
CA GLU A 173 15.84 20.99 6.69
C GLU A 173 17.00 19.97 6.69
N LEU A 174 17.41 19.49 5.53
CA LEU A 174 18.48 18.47 5.40
C LEU A 174 19.75 18.99 4.71
N LYS A 175 20.01 20.32 4.76
CA LYS A 175 21.29 20.89 4.31
C LYS A 175 22.25 21.09 5.46
#